data_0c0b77d975714bc89f01d19a01cea86a
#
_entry.id   0c0b77d975714bc89f01d19a01cea86a
#
_cell.length_a   1.000
_cell.length_b   1.000
_cell.length_c   1.000
_cell.angle_alpha   90.00
_cell.angle_beta   90.00
_cell.angle_gamma   90.00
#
_symmetry.space_group_name_H-M   'P 1'
#
loop_
_entity.id
_entity.type
_entity.pdbx_description
1 polymer ?
#
loop_
_entity_poly.entity_id
_entity_poly.type
_entity_poly.pdbx_seq_one_letter_code
_entity_poly.pdbx_strand_id
1 'polypeptide(L)'
;MIESPYQPSPDRYDDGMVYRRAGRSGVLLPAFSLGMWHNFGSGQAFSNVQRMAHYAFDRGITHFDLANNYGPAYGTAEENFGRLMERSFRPYRDEMFIATKAGYDM
;
A
#
# COMPACT_ATOMS: atom_id res chain seq x y z
N MET A 1 8.52 -24.76 -6.16
CA MET A 1 9.47 -23.99 -5.34
C MET A 1 8.70 -23.01 -4.47
N ILE A 2 8.98 -23.04 -3.20
CA ILE A 2 8.32 -22.11 -2.27
C ILE A 2 9.13 -20.84 -2.22
N GLU A 3 8.50 -19.72 -2.56
CA GLU A 3 9.15 -18.43 -2.44
C GLU A 3 9.30 -18.09 -0.95
N SER A 4 10.42 -17.46 -0.63
CA SER A 4 10.60 -16.94 0.72
C SER A 4 9.53 -15.87 0.99
N PRO A 5 8.90 -15.88 2.16
CA PRO A 5 7.93 -14.83 2.47
C PRO A 5 8.60 -13.47 2.47
N TYR A 6 7.84 -12.46 2.05
CA TYR A 6 8.31 -11.09 2.09
C TYR A 6 8.63 -10.70 3.53
N GLN A 7 9.78 -10.12 3.73
CA GLN A 7 10.18 -9.57 5.02
C GLN A 7 10.47 -8.09 4.84
N PRO A 8 9.67 -7.22 5.45
CA PRO A 8 9.91 -5.79 5.33
C PRO A 8 11.22 -5.40 6.02
N SER A 9 11.80 -4.29 5.56
CA SER A 9 13.03 -3.79 6.17
C SER A 9 12.82 -3.58 7.67
N PRO A 10 13.73 -4.08 8.51
CA PRO A 10 13.65 -3.85 9.95
C PRO A 10 13.87 -2.39 10.31
N ASP A 11 14.47 -1.60 9.41
CA ASP A 11 14.77 -0.19 9.64
C ASP A 11 13.70 0.75 9.06
N ARG A 12 12.57 0.21 8.60
CA ARG A 12 11.58 1.02 7.89
C ARG A 12 11.04 2.21 8.68
N TYR A 13 11.05 2.12 10.00
CA TYR A 13 10.59 3.20 10.85
C TYR A 13 11.72 4.12 11.33
N ASP A 14 12.96 3.74 11.05
CA ASP A 14 14.14 4.46 11.55
C ASP A 14 14.94 5.10 10.41
N ASP A 15 14.45 5.05 9.17
CA ASP A 15 15.17 5.48 7.97
C ASP A 15 14.71 6.86 7.48
N GLY A 16 14.30 7.73 8.39
CA GLY A 16 14.04 9.12 8.07
C GLY A 16 12.59 9.49 7.80
N MET A 17 11.68 8.52 7.73
CA MET A 17 10.26 8.84 7.55
C MET A 17 9.73 9.57 8.78
N VAL A 18 9.02 10.68 8.55
CA VAL A 18 8.38 11.44 9.61
C VAL A 18 6.93 10.99 9.75
N TYR A 19 6.50 10.72 10.97
CA TYR A 19 5.13 10.34 11.27
C TYR A 19 4.47 11.44 12.11
N ARG A 20 3.22 11.77 11.76
CA ARG A 20 2.46 12.80 12.45
C ARG A 20 1.12 12.24 12.85
N ARG A 21 0.66 12.68 14.02
CA ARG A 21 -0.65 12.26 14.51
C ARG A 21 -1.76 12.89 13.66
N ALA A 22 -2.73 12.06 13.28
CA ALA A 22 -3.90 12.54 12.54
C ALA A 22 -4.89 13.15 13.54
N GLY A 23 -4.75 14.44 13.77
CA GLY A 23 -5.61 15.17 14.71
C GLY A 23 -5.50 14.59 16.11
N ARG A 24 -6.65 14.29 16.70
CA ARG A 24 -6.75 13.70 18.05
C ARG A 24 -6.89 12.20 18.04
N SER A 25 -6.83 11.59 16.88
CA SER A 25 -6.91 10.13 16.77
C SER A 25 -5.60 9.49 17.25
N GLY A 26 -5.65 8.19 17.50
CA GLY A 26 -4.45 7.44 17.82
C GLY A 26 -3.60 7.07 16.61
N VAL A 27 -3.95 7.57 15.43
CA VAL A 27 -3.30 7.19 14.19
C VAL A 27 -2.13 8.10 13.91
N LEU A 28 -0.98 7.50 13.59
CA LEU A 28 0.20 8.20 13.11
C LEU A 28 0.31 7.95 11.61
N LEU A 29 0.32 9.03 10.83
CA LEU A 29 0.42 8.94 9.38
C LEU A 29 1.82 9.32 8.93
N PRO A 30 2.38 8.62 7.94
CA PRO A 30 3.67 9.00 7.38
C PRO A 30 3.55 10.29 6.60
N ALA A 31 4.66 11.02 6.47
CA ALA A 31 4.69 12.25 5.69
C ALA A 31 4.34 12.02 4.22
N PHE A 32 4.60 10.81 3.72
CA PHE A 32 4.26 10.42 2.35
C PHE A 32 3.30 9.24 2.37
N SER A 33 2.36 9.26 1.42
CA SER A 33 1.43 8.16 1.19
C SER A 33 1.67 7.59 -0.19
N LEU A 34 1.33 6.32 -0.39
CA LEU A 34 1.38 5.72 -1.72
C LEU A 34 0.01 5.80 -2.34
N GLY A 35 -0.13 6.65 -3.35
CA GLY A 35 -1.35 6.75 -4.14
C GLY A 35 -1.40 5.63 -5.17
N MET A 36 -2.52 4.94 -5.24
CA MET A 36 -2.62 3.74 -6.06
C MET A 36 -3.55 3.92 -7.25
N TRP A 37 -3.74 5.16 -7.71
CA TRP A 37 -4.57 5.43 -8.86
C TRP A 37 -3.95 4.93 -10.16
N HIS A 38 -2.71 5.32 -10.42
CA HIS A 38 -1.98 4.89 -11.61
C HIS A 38 -0.94 3.84 -11.24
N ASN A 39 -0.61 2.96 -12.18
CA ASN A 39 0.47 1.97 -12.06
C ASN A 39 0.19 0.81 -11.11
N PHE A 40 -1.02 0.72 -10.54
CA PHE A 40 -1.35 -0.36 -9.61
C PHE A 40 -2.54 -1.21 -10.07
N GLY A 41 -3.10 -0.90 -11.24
CA GLY A 41 -4.21 -1.66 -11.80
C GLY A 41 -3.75 -2.79 -12.71
N SER A 42 -4.71 -3.38 -13.43
CA SER A 42 -4.47 -4.53 -14.29
C SER A 42 -3.63 -4.22 -15.53
N GLY A 43 -3.40 -2.93 -15.81
CA GLY A 43 -2.50 -2.53 -16.90
C GLY A 43 -1.03 -2.75 -16.59
N GLN A 44 -0.69 -3.11 -15.36
CA GLN A 44 0.68 -3.34 -14.93
C GLN A 44 0.87 -4.82 -14.59
N ALA A 45 2.08 -5.34 -14.85
CA ALA A 45 2.44 -6.66 -14.35
C ALA A 45 2.38 -6.65 -12.82
N PHE A 46 1.78 -7.68 -12.23
CA PHE A 46 1.65 -7.73 -10.78
C PHE A 46 3.01 -7.70 -10.07
N SER A 47 4.05 -8.27 -10.69
CA SER A 47 5.40 -8.22 -10.13
C SER A 47 5.90 -6.78 -9.95
N ASN A 48 5.52 -5.86 -10.84
CA ASN A 48 5.87 -4.45 -10.70
C ASN A 48 5.06 -3.79 -9.58
N VAL A 49 3.76 -4.09 -9.51
CA VAL A 49 2.90 -3.61 -8.44
C VAL A 49 3.47 -4.04 -7.08
N GLN A 50 3.83 -5.29 -6.98
CA GLN A 50 4.38 -5.86 -5.76
C GLN A 50 5.71 -5.20 -5.37
N ARG A 51 6.59 -5.00 -6.35
CA ARG A 51 7.89 -4.37 -6.11
C ARG A 51 7.75 -2.95 -5.60
N MET A 52 6.86 -2.16 -6.22
CA MET A 52 6.64 -0.78 -5.81
C MET A 52 6.06 -0.71 -4.40
N ALA A 53 5.07 -1.55 -4.11
CA ALA A 53 4.44 -1.56 -2.80
C ALA A 53 5.40 -2.01 -1.71
N HIS A 54 6.19 -3.04 -1.97
CA HIS A 54 7.19 -3.52 -1.02
C HIS A 54 8.26 -2.46 -0.76
N TYR A 55 8.73 -1.81 -1.82
CA TYR A 55 9.73 -0.75 -1.67
C TYR A 55 9.19 0.39 -0.81
N ALA A 56 7.95 0.79 -1.06
CA ALA A 56 7.32 1.86 -0.29
C ALA A 56 7.22 1.48 1.19
N PHE A 57 6.75 0.29 1.49
CA PHE A 57 6.61 -0.16 2.87
C PHE A 57 7.98 -0.29 3.56
N ASP A 58 8.97 -0.80 2.84
CA ASP A 58 10.34 -0.89 3.35
C ASP A 58 10.91 0.47 3.72
N ARG A 59 10.39 1.54 3.12
CA ARG A 59 10.83 2.92 3.40
C ARG A 59 9.93 3.63 4.39
N GLY A 60 9.00 2.92 5.03
CA GLY A 60 8.17 3.48 6.07
C GLY A 60 6.85 4.09 5.60
N ILE A 61 6.48 3.90 4.34
CA ILE A 61 5.17 4.34 3.86
C ILE A 61 4.14 3.31 4.30
N THR A 62 3.30 3.70 5.26
CA THR A 62 2.28 2.84 5.85
C THR A 62 0.87 3.23 5.43
N HIS A 63 0.72 4.32 4.70
CA HIS A 63 -0.57 4.80 4.23
C HIS A 63 -0.72 4.51 2.73
N PHE A 64 -1.71 3.69 2.39
CA PHE A 64 -2.01 3.30 1.02
C PHE A 64 -3.37 3.88 0.64
N ASP A 65 -3.39 4.68 -0.42
CA ASP A 65 -4.58 5.45 -0.81
C ASP A 65 -5.21 4.83 -2.06
N LEU A 66 -6.37 4.24 -1.87
CA LEU A 66 -7.11 3.53 -2.89
C LEU A 66 -8.47 4.20 -3.17
N ALA A 67 -9.16 3.73 -4.17
CA ALA A 67 -10.56 4.00 -4.40
C ALA A 67 -11.16 2.83 -5.19
N ASN A 68 -12.49 2.69 -5.10
CA ASN A 68 -13.17 1.58 -5.76
C ASN A 68 -13.02 1.59 -7.29
N ASN A 69 -12.69 2.74 -7.85
CA ASN A 69 -12.56 2.89 -9.31
C ASN A 69 -11.12 3.07 -9.78
N TYR A 70 -10.15 2.89 -8.91
CA TYR A 70 -8.74 3.01 -9.33
C TYR A 70 -8.33 1.82 -10.19
N GLY A 71 -7.55 2.13 -11.21
CA GLY A 71 -7.06 1.17 -12.18
C GLY A 71 -6.06 1.85 -13.12
N PRO A 72 -6.16 1.69 -14.44
CA PRO A 72 -7.12 0.89 -15.16
C PRO A 72 -6.94 -0.61 -14.97
N ALA A 73 -7.94 -1.46 -15.18
CA ALA A 73 -9.34 -1.09 -15.32
C ALA A 73 -9.94 -0.80 -13.94
N TYR A 74 -11.17 -0.29 -13.92
CA TYR A 74 -11.83 0.10 -12.67
C TYR A 74 -11.88 -1.05 -11.67
N GLY A 75 -11.46 -0.77 -10.45
CA GLY A 75 -11.48 -1.74 -9.37
C GLY A 75 -10.25 -2.64 -9.31
N THR A 76 -9.38 -2.61 -10.31
CA THR A 76 -8.25 -3.54 -10.35
C THR A 76 -7.12 -3.14 -9.41
N ALA A 77 -7.05 -1.87 -9.02
CA ALA A 77 -6.07 -1.47 -8.00
C ALA A 77 -6.41 -2.09 -6.64
N GLU A 78 -7.69 -2.09 -6.25
CA GLU A 78 -8.11 -2.77 -5.01
C GLU A 78 -7.91 -4.27 -5.10
N GLU A 79 -8.19 -4.87 -6.26
CA GLU A 79 -7.95 -6.30 -6.46
C GLU A 79 -6.46 -6.64 -6.29
N ASN A 80 -5.59 -5.83 -6.88
CA ASN A 80 -4.16 -6.04 -6.73
C ASN A 80 -3.69 -5.80 -5.31
N PHE A 81 -4.27 -4.82 -4.62
CA PHE A 81 -3.94 -4.63 -3.20
C PHE A 81 -4.37 -5.84 -2.37
N GLY A 82 -5.51 -6.45 -2.70
CA GLY A 82 -5.94 -7.69 -2.08
C GLY A 82 -4.93 -8.82 -2.28
N ARG A 83 -4.34 -8.91 -3.47
CA ARG A 83 -3.27 -9.88 -3.73
C ARG A 83 -2.02 -9.60 -2.90
N LEU A 84 -1.68 -8.31 -2.73
CA LEU A 84 -0.58 -7.92 -1.86
C LEU A 84 -0.82 -8.33 -0.42
N MET A 85 -2.05 -8.12 0.07
CA MET A 85 -2.43 -8.54 1.40
C MET A 85 -2.27 -10.05 1.56
N GLU A 86 -2.78 -10.81 0.61
CA GLU A 86 -2.74 -12.26 0.67
C GLU A 86 -1.32 -12.80 0.61
N ARG A 87 -0.47 -12.23 -0.23
CA ARG A 87 0.86 -12.76 -0.50
C ARG A 87 1.93 -12.25 0.46
N SER A 88 1.81 -11.01 0.96
CA SER A 88 2.92 -10.41 1.68
C SER A 88 2.53 -9.51 2.84
N PHE A 89 1.45 -8.73 2.73
CA PHE A 89 1.19 -7.65 3.69
C PHE A 89 0.34 -8.06 4.89
N ARG A 90 -0.39 -9.17 4.80
CA ARG A 90 -1.31 -9.55 5.86
C ARG A 90 -0.67 -9.61 7.26
N PRO A 91 0.55 -10.16 7.43
CA PRO A 91 1.16 -10.17 8.77
C PRO A 91 1.44 -8.77 9.33
N TYR A 92 1.44 -7.75 8.48
CA TYR A 92 1.77 -6.38 8.86
C TYR A 92 0.56 -5.45 8.80
N ARG A 93 -0.64 -6.02 8.72
CA ARG A 93 -1.88 -5.21 8.55
C ARG A 93 -2.05 -4.16 9.63
N ASP A 94 -1.68 -4.48 10.86
CA ASP A 94 -1.86 -3.56 11.98
C ASP A 94 -0.92 -2.35 11.90
N GLU A 95 0.10 -2.40 11.04
CA GLU A 95 1.01 -1.29 10.82
C GLU A 95 0.52 -0.36 9.70
N MET A 96 -0.55 -0.72 9.01
CA MET A 96 -0.98 -0.03 7.79
C MET A 96 -2.26 0.74 8.01
N PHE A 97 -2.31 1.94 7.44
CA PHE A 97 -3.53 2.72 7.29
C PHE A 97 -3.95 2.63 5.82
N ILE A 98 -5.07 1.97 5.57
CA ILE A 98 -5.54 1.73 4.21
C ILE A 98 -6.79 2.57 4.01
N ALA A 99 -6.72 3.52 3.09
CA ALA A 99 -7.85 4.39 2.75
C ALA A 99 -8.42 3.98 1.41
N THR A 100 -9.74 3.93 1.33
CA THR A 100 -10.42 3.77 0.06
C THR A 100 -11.65 4.65 0.02
N LYS A 101 -12.24 4.78 -1.15
CA LYS A 101 -13.35 5.69 -1.39
C LYS A 101 -14.34 5.04 -2.35
N ALA A 102 -15.60 5.40 -2.23
CA ALA A 102 -16.62 5.05 -3.19
C ALA A 102 -17.05 6.33 -3.91
N GLY A 103 -17.27 6.26 -5.20
CA GLY A 103 -17.75 7.44 -5.89
C GLY A 103 -17.46 7.46 -7.37
N TYR A 104 -17.00 8.52 -7.86
CA TYR A 104 -16.91 8.97 -9.23
C TYR A 104 -16.69 7.91 -10.31
N ASP A 105 -17.35 8.12 -11.45
CA ASP A 105 -16.86 7.57 -12.72
C ASP A 105 -15.66 8.39 -13.16
N MET A 106 -14.61 7.70 -13.49
CA MET A 106 -13.36 8.34 -13.88
C MET A 106 -13.09 8.13 -15.36
#